data_88fdbd85bde64a82d1c82ab9ce49a834
#
_entry.id   88fdbd85bde64a82d1c82ab9ce49a834
#
_cell.length_a   1.000
_cell.length_b   1.000
_cell.length_c   1.000
_cell.angle_alpha   90.00
_cell.angle_beta   90.00
_cell.angle_gamma   90.00
#
_symmetry.space_group_name_H-M   'P 1'
#
loop_
_entity.id
_entity.type
_entity.pdbx_description
1 polymer ?
#
loop_
_entity_poly.entity_id
_entity_poly.type
_entity_poly.pdbx_seq_one_letter_code
_entity_poly.pdbx_strand_id
1 'polypeptide(L)'
;MFEKILIANRGEIALRIQRACRELGVKTVVVYSEADKEAKYVKLADEAVCIGPAPSNLSYLNMPALISAAEVTDAEAIHPGYGFLSENADFAERVEQSGFTFIGPRPETIRMMGDKVTAKQTMIKTGVPCVPGSEGALPEDPKEIVKIARQVGYPVIIKAAGGGGGRGMRVVHTEAALVNAVNMTREEAGRAFGNPQVYMEKFLENPRHIEIQVLSDSFKNAVWLGERDCSMQRRHQKVIEEAPAPGIARRLIDRIGDRCADPCKKMGYLGAGTFEFLYENGEFYFIEMNTRVQVEHPVTELITGVDIVQEQIRIAAGEKLAFRQRDIVFKGHAIECRINAEDPFKFIPSPGRLTSWHMPGGPGIRVDSHAYNGYFVPPNYDSMIGKLIAYGATREQAIKRMRIALSEMVVEGIQTNIPLHRELMLDAKFVEGGTSIHYLENRLAAKQQAAPEEA
;
A
#
# COMPACT_ATOMS: atom_id res chain seq x y z
N MET A 1 -12.94 5.27 24.77
CA MET A 1 -13.41 4.74 23.45
C MET A 1 -14.43 5.72 22.89
N PHE A 2 -14.45 5.95 21.58
CA PHE A 2 -15.43 6.82 20.92
C PHE A 2 -16.85 6.23 20.97
N GLU A 3 -17.86 7.07 20.94
CA GLU A 3 -19.25 6.65 20.79
C GLU A 3 -19.63 6.53 19.31
N LYS A 4 -19.11 7.43 18.46
CA LYS A 4 -19.43 7.50 17.03
C LYS A 4 -18.22 7.94 16.18
N ILE A 5 -17.97 7.22 15.10
CA ILE A 5 -16.88 7.48 14.14
C ILE A 5 -17.47 7.71 12.75
N LEU A 6 -17.01 8.77 12.07
CA LEU A 6 -17.26 8.98 10.65
C LEU A 6 -16.18 8.29 9.83
N ILE A 7 -16.61 7.51 8.83
CA ILE A 7 -15.71 6.81 7.90
C ILE A 7 -15.60 7.64 6.62
N ALA A 8 -14.47 8.35 6.46
CA ALA A 8 -14.20 9.22 5.30
C ALA A 8 -13.59 8.43 4.13
N ASN A 9 -14.27 7.38 3.73
CA ASN A 9 -13.82 6.51 2.63
C ASN A 9 -15.02 5.73 2.06
N ARG A 10 -14.77 4.91 1.05
CA ARG A 10 -15.76 4.08 0.35
C ARG A 10 -15.27 2.65 0.16
N GLY A 11 -16.10 1.83 -0.45
CA GLY A 11 -15.72 0.51 -0.91
C GLY A 11 -15.51 -0.49 0.23
N GLU A 12 -14.61 -1.44 0.01
CA GLU A 12 -14.35 -2.52 0.97
C GLU A 12 -13.76 -2.00 2.27
N ILE A 13 -12.93 -0.95 2.22
CA ILE A 13 -12.29 -0.41 3.43
C ILE A 13 -13.32 0.29 4.33
N ALA A 14 -14.31 0.96 3.77
CA ALA A 14 -15.40 1.53 4.56
C ALA A 14 -16.16 0.44 5.32
N LEU A 15 -16.47 -0.69 4.66
CA LEU A 15 -17.09 -1.83 5.31
C LEU A 15 -16.16 -2.51 6.34
N ARG A 16 -14.85 -2.58 6.06
CA ARG A 16 -13.86 -3.12 7.00
C ARG A 16 -13.78 -2.31 8.29
N ILE A 17 -13.73 -0.99 8.17
CA ILE A 17 -13.73 -0.09 9.33
C ILE A 17 -15.05 -0.20 10.10
N GLN A 18 -16.17 -0.25 9.39
CA GLN A 18 -17.48 -0.42 9.99
C GLN A 18 -17.59 -1.71 10.82
N ARG A 19 -17.01 -2.82 10.33
CA ARG A 19 -16.95 -4.08 11.10
C ARG A 19 -16.12 -3.93 12.38
N ALA A 20 -14.95 -3.28 12.29
CA ALA A 20 -14.12 -3.02 13.47
C ALA A 20 -14.85 -2.15 14.51
N CYS A 21 -15.52 -1.08 14.07
CA CYS A 21 -16.33 -0.23 14.95
C CYS A 21 -17.43 -1.03 15.66
N ARG A 22 -18.16 -1.88 14.93
CA ARG A 22 -19.24 -2.70 15.51
C ARG A 22 -18.73 -3.67 16.56
N GLU A 23 -17.59 -4.33 16.34
CA GLU A 23 -16.99 -5.21 17.33
C GLU A 23 -16.53 -4.45 18.59
N LEU A 24 -16.15 -3.16 18.42
CA LEU A 24 -15.79 -2.28 19.54
C LEU A 24 -17.01 -1.62 20.22
N GLY A 25 -18.22 -1.84 19.71
CA GLY A 25 -19.45 -1.21 20.21
C GLY A 25 -19.59 0.26 19.84
N VAL A 26 -18.89 0.71 18.79
CA VAL A 26 -18.84 2.08 18.30
C VAL A 26 -19.82 2.25 17.11
N LYS A 27 -20.67 3.27 17.16
CA LYS A 27 -21.56 3.63 16.06
C LYS A 27 -20.77 4.21 14.89
N THR A 28 -21.33 4.05 13.68
CA THR A 28 -20.69 4.50 12.45
C THR A 28 -21.57 5.46 11.65
N VAL A 29 -20.93 6.52 11.17
CA VAL A 29 -21.44 7.35 10.09
C VAL A 29 -20.63 7.05 8.85
N VAL A 30 -21.25 6.63 7.76
CA VAL A 30 -20.58 6.52 6.47
C VAL A 30 -20.94 7.69 5.59
N VAL A 31 -19.98 8.13 4.78
CA VAL A 31 -20.20 9.09 3.72
C VAL A 31 -20.31 8.38 2.39
N TYR A 32 -21.05 8.93 1.45
CA TYR A 32 -21.16 8.37 0.11
C TYR A 32 -21.39 9.46 -0.94
N SER A 33 -20.84 9.25 -2.13
CA SER A 33 -21.23 10.02 -3.30
C SER A 33 -22.55 9.48 -3.88
N GLU A 34 -23.20 10.23 -4.75
CA GLU A 34 -24.42 9.76 -5.44
C GLU A 34 -24.23 8.41 -6.14
N ALA A 35 -23.02 8.12 -6.67
CA ALA A 35 -22.72 6.86 -7.32
C ALA A 35 -22.68 5.67 -6.36
N ASP A 36 -22.42 5.89 -5.07
CA ASP A 36 -22.30 4.85 -4.06
C ASP A 36 -23.57 4.69 -3.19
N LYS A 37 -24.65 5.39 -3.49
CA LYS A 37 -25.89 5.38 -2.70
C LYS A 37 -26.40 3.97 -2.39
N GLU A 38 -26.26 3.04 -3.33
CA GLU A 38 -26.70 1.66 -3.18
C GLU A 38 -25.63 0.71 -2.63
N ALA A 39 -24.46 1.23 -2.26
CA ALA A 39 -23.36 0.40 -1.75
C ALA A 39 -23.73 -0.27 -0.42
N LYS A 40 -23.19 -1.48 -0.20
CA LYS A 40 -23.51 -2.31 0.97
C LYS A 40 -23.17 -1.62 2.29
N TYR A 41 -22.03 -0.94 2.36
CA TYR A 41 -21.61 -0.23 3.57
C TYR A 41 -22.54 0.94 3.92
N VAL A 42 -23.19 1.58 2.94
CA VAL A 42 -24.20 2.63 3.16
C VAL A 42 -25.44 2.03 3.82
N LYS A 43 -25.92 0.89 3.33
CA LYS A 43 -27.09 0.20 3.85
C LYS A 43 -26.90 -0.38 5.26
N LEU A 44 -25.67 -0.66 5.63
CA LEU A 44 -25.31 -1.28 6.91
C LEU A 44 -24.88 -0.27 7.99
N ALA A 45 -24.71 1.01 7.66
CA ALA A 45 -24.29 2.02 8.62
C ALA A 45 -25.42 2.39 9.60
N ASP A 46 -25.02 2.89 10.76
CA ASP A 46 -25.98 3.48 11.71
C ASP A 46 -26.54 4.79 11.15
N GLU A 47 -25.67 5.59 10.53
CA GLU A 47 -26.03 6.82 9.80
C GLU A 47 -25.25 6.90 8.49
N ALA A 48 -25.83 7.56 7.49
CA ALA A 48 -25.20 7.75 6.19
C ALA A 48 -25.49 9.16 5.64
N VAL A 49 -24.46 9.82 5.12
CA VAL A 49 -24.53 11.19 4.60
C VAL A 49 -24.02 11.23 3.15
N CYS A 50 -24.85 11.74 2.25
CA CYS A 50 -24.43 12.05 0.89
C CYS A 50 -23.54 13.30 0.89
N ILE A 51 -22.33 13.17 0.35
CA ILE A 51 -21.33 14.25 0.36
C ILE A 51 -21.13 14.90 -1.01
N GLY A 52 -21.88 14.53 -2.01
CA GLY A 52 -21.84 15.15 -3.33
C GLY A 52 -21.98 14.18 -4.50
N PRO A 53 -21.78 14.67 -5.72
CA PRO A 53 -21.88 13.88 -6.94
C PRO A 53 -20.73 12.87 -7.08
N ALA A 54 -20.80 12.01 -8.10
CA ALA A 54 -19.88 10.90 -8.33
C ALA A 54 -18.38 11.28 -8.41
N PRO A 55 -17.93 12.36 -9.05
CA PRO A 55 -16.51 12.71 -9.11
C PRO A 55 -15.87 12.87 -7.74
N SER A 56 -14.71 12.25 -7.51
CA SER A 56 -14.04 12.24 -6.21
C SER A 56 -13.70 13.63 -5.68
N ASN A 57 -13.29 14.54 -6.55
CA ASN A 57 -12.96 15.93 -6.19
C ASN A 57 -14.16 16.72 -5.67
N LEU A 58 -15.40 16.30 -5.98
CA LEU A 58 -16.64 16.90 -5.54
C LEU A 58 -17.29 16.14 -4.37
N SER A 59 -16.71 15.04 -3.94
CA SER A 59 -17.22 14.16 -2.88
C SER A 59 -16.15 13.72 -1.90
N TYR A 60 -15.46 12.58 -2.12
CA TYR A 60 -14.49 11.99 -1.17
C TYR A 60 -13.24 12.83 -0.94
N LEU A 61 -12.91 13.77 -1.82
CA LEU A 61 -11.82 14.75 -1.67
C LEU A 61 -12.33 16.14 -1.23
N ASN A 62 -13.62 16.29 -0.98
CA ASN A 62 -14.22 17.54 -0.53
C ASN A 62 -14.12 17.63 1.01
N MET A 63 -13.03 18.23 1.51
CA MET A 63 -12.78 18.34 2.95
C MET A 63 -13.93 19.04 3.71
N PRO A 64 -14.49 20.20 3.25
CA PRO A 64 -15.62 20.83 3.92
C PRO A 64 -16.83 19.91 4.04
N ALA A 65 -17.19 19.16 3.00
CA ALA A 65 -18.32 18.24 3.04
C ALA A 65 -18.12 17.12 4.06
N LEU A 66 -16.91 16.56 4.16
CA LEU A 66 -16.57 15.54 5.14
C LEU A 66 -16.64 16.05 6.58
N ILE A 67 -16.11 17.24 6.84
CA ILE A 67 -16.13 17.86 8.17
C ILE A 67 -17.57 18.22 8.56
N SER A 68 -18.34 18.80 7.65
CA SER A 68 -19.76 19.10 7.90
C SER A 68 -20.57 17.83 8.17
N ALA A 69 -20.29 16.74 7.48
CA ALA A 69 -20.95 15.46 7.74
C ALA A 69 -20.64 14.94 9.16
N ALA A 70 -19.40 15.12 9.64
CA ALA A 70 -19.03 14.76 11.01
C ALA A 70 -19.75 15.66 12.04
N GLU A 71 -19.86 16.94 11.76
CA GLU A 71 -20.51 17.92 12.64
C GLU A 71 -22.01 17.65 12.80
N VAL A 72 -22.74 17.50 11.69
CA VAL A 72 -24.19 17.29 11.72
C VAL A 72 -24.62 15.93 12.26
N THR A 73 -23.71 14.98 12.36
CA THR A 73 -23.96 13.64 12.90
C THR A 73 -23.38 13.43 14.30
N ASP A 74 -22.80 14.46 14.91
CA ASP A 74 -22.13 14.38 16.21
C ASP A 74 -21.08 13.26 16.28
N ALA A 75 -20.30 13.07 15.20
CA ALA A 75 -19.18 12.15 15.22
C ALA A 75 -18.03 12.73 16.08
N GLU A 76 -17.30 11.88 16.78
CA GLU A 76 -16.17 12.30 17.64
C GLU A 76 -14.82 12.16 16.94
N ALA A 77 -14.76 11.24 15.97
CA ALA A 77 -13.54 10.94 15.23
C ALA A 77 -13.82 10.64 13.76
N ILE A 78 -12.79 10.81 12.93
CA ILE A 78 -12.84 10.54 11.50
C ILE A 78 -11.76 9.51 11.15
N HIS A 79 -12.19 8.38 10.57
CA HIS A 79 -11.27 7.36 10.03
C HIS A 79 -11.13 7.54 8.52
N PRO A 80 -9.93 7.85 8.01
CA PRO A 80 -9.73 8.14 6.59
C PRO A 80 -9.55 6.88 5.71
N GLY A 81 -9.38 5.70 6.30
CA GLY A 81 -9.05 4.48 5.58
C GLY A 81 -7.69 4.55 4.86
N TYR A 82 -7.68 4.19 3.58
CA TYR A 82 -6.54 4.36 2.67
C TYR A 82 -6.97 5.06 1.37
N GLY A 83 -6.01 5.64 0.65
CA GLY A 83 -6.31 6.48 -0.52
C GLY A 83 -7.02 7.78 -0.14
N PHE A 84 -7.59 8.49 -1.10
CA PHE A 84 -8.25 9.78 -0.93
C PHE A 84 -7.45 10.73 -0.02
N LEU A 85 -8.01 11.09 1.16
CA LEU A 85 -7.41 12.05 2.08
C LEU A 85 -6.63 11.40 3.23
N SER A 86 -6.41 10.10 3.21
CA SER A 86 -5.77 9.37 4.33
C SER A 86 -4.33 9.80 4.63
N GLU A 87 -3.61 10.33 3.64
CA GLU A 87 -2.24 10.85 3.75
C GLU A 87 -2.17 12.36 3.45
N ASN A 88 -3.31 13.05 3.59
CA ASN A 88 -3.38 14.49 3.41
C ASN A 88 -3.24 15.20 4.77
N ALA A 89 -2.08 15.85 4.99
CA ALA A 89 -1.79 16.54 6.24
C ALA A 89 -2.74 17.70 6.51
N ASP A 90 -3.15 18.43 5.48
CA ASP A 90 -4.07 19.58 5.62
C ASP A 90 -5.47 19.09 6.03
N PHE A 91 -5.90 17.93 5.55
CA PHE A 91 -7.15 17.33 6.00
C PHE A 91 -7.08 16.91 7.47
N ALA A 92 -6.00 16.22 7.87
CA ALA A 92 -5.80 15.83 9.26
C ALA A 92 -5.79 17.05 10.20
N GLU A 93 -5.10 18.11 9.80
CA GLU A 93 -5.04 19.37 10.57
C GLU A 93 -6.42 20.04 10.68
N ARG A 94 -7.18 20.11 9.59
CA ARG A 94 -8.56 20.67 9.60
C ARG A 94 -9.50 19.85 10.47
N VAL A 95 -9.39 18.53 10.45
CA VAL A 95 -10.18 17.63 11.32
C VAL A 95 -9.92 17.96 12.79
N GLU A 96 -8.64 18.06 13.20
CA GLU A 96 -8.27 18.39 14.56
C GLU A 96 -8.69 19.80 14.97
N GLN A 97 -8.49 20.80 14.09
CA GLN A 97 -8.94 22.19 14.32
C GLN A 97 -10.45 22.33 14.43
N SER A 98 -11.21 21.43 13.83
CA SER A 98 -12.66 21.37 13.93
C SER A 98 -13.16 20.62 15.17
N GLY A 99 -12.26 20.15 16.04
CA GLY A 99 -12.60 19.50 17.30
C GLY A 99 -12.82 17.98 17.20
N PHE A 100 -12.51 17.37 16.06
CA PHE A 100 -12.60 15.92 15.87
C PHE A 100 -11.23 15.25 16.02
N THR A 101 -11.23 13.98 16.40
CA THR A 101 -10.01 13.17 16.39
C THR A 101 -9.77 12.59 15.00
N PHE A 102 -8.61 12.87 14.40
CA PHE A 102 -8.16 12.17 13.20
C PHE A 102 -7.59 10.80 13.59
N ILE A 103 -8.16 9.71 13.06
CA ILE A 103 -7.66 8.35 13.32
C ILE A 103 -6.48 8.06 12.39
N GLY A 104 -5.31 8.40 12.86
CA GLY A 104 -4.06 8.31 12.13
C GLY A 104 -2.94 9.10 12.79
N PRO A 105 -1.81 9.28 12.11
CA PRO A 105 -0.70 10.09 12.62
C PRO A 105 -1.05 11.58 12.66
N ARG A 106 -0.23 12.33 13.37
CA ARG A 106 -0.36 13.79 13.44
C ARG A 106 -0.07 14.44 12.09
N PRO A 107 -0.66 15.61 11.78
CA PRO A 107 -0.44 16.31 10.52
C PRO A 107 1.03 16.54 10.18
N GLU A 108 1.85 16.89 11.18
CA GLU A 108 3.30 17.13 11.01
C GLU A 108 4.02 15.84 10.56
N THR A 109 3.63 14.71 11.12
CA THR A 109 4.20 13.40 10.75
C THR A 109 3.81 13.00 9.34
N ILE A 110 2.56 13.24 8.94
CA ILE A 110 2.10 12.99 7.57
C ILE A 110 2.88 13.88 6.59
N ARG A 111 3.05 15.17 6.88
CA ARG A 111 3.85 16.11 6.06
C ARG A 111 5.30 15.66 5.92
N MET A 112 5.92 15.31 7.06
CA MET A 112 7.31 14.87 7.10
C MET A 112 7.55 13.60 6.28
N MET A 113 6.66 12.61 6.38
CA MET A 113 6.79 11.34 5.64
C MET A 113 6.33 11.45 4.19
N GLY A 114 5.44 12.38 3.86
CA GLY A 114 4.99 12.67 2.50
C GLY A 114 6.05 13.38 1.65
N ASP A 115 7.00 14.09 2.24
CA ASP A 115 8.14 14.66 1.54
C ASP A 115 9.28 13.63 1.45
N LYS A 116 9.57 13.15 0.24
CA LYS A 116 10.54 12.07 0.01
C LYS A 116 11.96 12.39 0.49
N VAL A 117 12.37 13.64 0.39
CA VAL A 117 13.72 14.08 0.83
C VAL A 117 13.78 14.07 2.35
N THR A 118 12.82 14.71 2.99
CA THR A 118 12.72 14.78 4.46
C THR A 118 12.56 13.38 5.08
N ALA A 119 11.71 12.54 4.49
CA ALA A 119 11.52 11.16 4.92
C ALA A 119 12.84 10.37 4.85
N LYS A 120 13.54 10.41 3.72
CA LYS A 120 14.84 9.72 3.54
C LYS A 120 15.89 10.23 4.55
N GLN A 121 16.00 11.54 4.73
CA GLN A 121 16.93 12.12 5.71
C GLN A 121 16.60 11.70 7.15
N THR A 122 15.33 11.67 7.49
CA THR A 122 14.86 11.21 8.80
C THR A 122 15.19 9.73 9.02
N MET A 123 14.98 8.89 8.01
CA MET A 123 15.28 7.47 8.07
C MET A 123 16.79 7.22 8.21
N ILE A 124 17.63 7.92 7.46
CA ILE A 124 19.09 7.82 7.60
C ILE A 124 19.53 8.20 9.02
N LYS A 125 19.04 9.32 9.57
CA LYS A 125 19.36 9.76 10.93
C LYS A 125 18.93 8.77 12.01
N THR A 126 17.88 7.99 11.76
CA THR A 126 17.35 7.02 12.71
C THR A 126 17.90 5.60 12.49
N GLY A 127 18.76 5.40 11.49
CA GLY A 127 19.43 4.12 11.21
C GLY A 127 18.63 3.16 10.34
N VAL A 128 17.57 3.62 9.69
CA VAL A 128 16.87 2.84 8.67
C VAL A 128 17.68 2.88 7.37
N PRO A 129 18.02 1.72 6.77
CA PRO A 129 18.85 1.69 5.57
C PRO A 129 18.11 2.27 4.36
N CYS A 130 18.77 3.15 3.64
CA CYS A 130 18.24 3.77 2.43
C CYS A 130 19.10 3.41 1.22
N VAL A 131 18.57 3.59 0.01
CA VAL A 131 19.34 3.38 -1.23
C VAL A 131 20.59 4.26 -1.18
N PRO A 132 21.80 3.70 -1.29
CA PRO A 132 23.03 4.48 -1.39
C PRO A 132 23.00 5.41 -2.59
N GLY A 133 23.52 6.62 -2.44
CA GLY A 133 23.48 7.61 -3.51
C GLY A 133 24.33 8.84 -3.19
N SER A 134 24.28 9.82 -4.09
CA SER A 134 24.92 11.13 -3.88
C SER A 134 24.24 11.91 -2.76
N GLU A 135 24.99 12.70 -2.04
CA GLU A 135 24.48 13.62 -0.99
C GLU A 135 23.84 14.89 -1.60
N GLY A 136 23.01 14.73 -2.63
CA GLY A 136 22.40 15.83 -3.36
C GLY A 136 22.75 15.80 -4.85
N ALA A 137 22.69 16.97 -5.48
CA ALA A 137 23.01 17.12 -6.90
C ALA A 137 24.47 16.74 -7.19
N LEU A 138 24.68 16.04 -8.32
CA LEU A 138 26.02 15.67 -8.75
C LEU A 138 26.85 16.91 -9.11
N PRO A 139 28.14 16.94 -8.71
CA PRO A 139 29.06 18.01 -9.08
C PRO A 139 29.31 18.06 -10.58
N GLU A 140 29.92 19.14 -11.07
CA GLU A 140 30.28 19.26 -12.49
C GLU A 140 31.57 18.53 -12.86
N ASP A 141 32.50 18.35 -11.90
CA ASP A 141 33.77 17.67 -12.12
C ASP A 141 33.55 16.16 -12.40
N PRO A 142 33.95 15.67 -13.57
CA PRO A 142 33.86 14.24 -13.91
C PRO A 142 34.58 13.32 -12.93
N LYS A 143 35.72 13.76 -12.35
CA LYS A 143 36.49 12.96 -11.39
C LYS A 143 35.73 12.75 -10.09
N GLU A 144 35.04 13.77 -9.61
CA GLU A 144 34.20 13.68 -8.42
C GLU A 144 32.99 12.80 -8.67
N ILE A 145 32.35 12.91 -9.87
CA ILE A 145 31.22 12.05 -10.26
C ILE A 145 31.65 10.57 -10.25
N VAL A 146 32.81 10.26 -10.82
CA VAL A 146 33.36 8.88 -10.84
C VAL A 146 33.63 8.40 -9.42
N LYS A 147 34.17 9.24 -8.56
CA LYS A 147 34.44 8.88 -7.15
C LYS A 147 33.13 8.55 -6.41
N ILE A 148 32.09 9.34 -6.61
CA ILE A 148 30.74 9.09 -6.02
C ILE A 148 30.21 7.75 -6.53
N ALA A 149 30.27 7.48 -7.85
CA ALA A 149 29.77 6.24 -8.43
C ALA A 149 30.49 4.99 -7.91
N ARG A 150 31.82 5.08 -7.69
CA ARG A 150 32.61 3.99 -7.07
C ARG A 150 32.19 3.74 -5.62
N GLN A 151 31.83 4.78 -4.86
CA GLN A 151 31.35 4.66 -3.50
C GLN A 151 29.94 4.06 -3.44
N VAL A 152 29.05 4.47 -4.35
CA VAL A 152 27.70 3.94 -4.48
C VAL A 152 27.70 2.48 -4.94
N GLY A 153 28.62 2.13 -5.83
CA GLY A 153 28.75 0.79 -6.44
C GLY A 153 27.85 0.58 -7.64
N TYR A 154 28.47 0.20 -8.78
CA TYR A 154 27.74 -0.10 -10.02
C TYR A 154 26.85 -1.35 -9.89
N PRO A 155 25.73 -1.43 -10.66
CA PRO A 155 25.18 -0.38 -11.53
C PRO A 155 24.59 0.78 -10.73
N VAL A 156 24.64 1.98 -11.33
CA VAL A 156 24.02 3.19 -10.76
C VAL A 156 22.94 3.73 -11.69
N ILE A 157 22.00 4.48 -11.12
CA ILE A 157 20.97 5.21 -11.86
C ILE A 157 21.14 6.71 -11.64
N ILE A 158 21.18 7.46 -12.74
CA ILE A 158 21.17 8.92 -12.73
C ILE A 158 19.74 9.38 -12.86
N LYS A 159 19.31 10.31 -12.00
CA LYS A 159 17.93 10.80 -11.94
C LYS A 159 17.91 12.32 -11.95
N ALA A 160 17.00 12.91 -12.74
CA ALA A 160 16.73 14.34 -12.73
C ALA A 160 16.03 14.75 -11.43
N ALA A 161 16.46 15.84 -10.79
CA ALA A 161 15.87 16.33 -9.54
C ALA A 161 14.39 16.76 -9.71
N GLY A 162 14.00 17.26 -10.88
CA GLY A 162 12.62 17.62 -11.23
C GLY A 162 11.86 16.50 -11.95
N GLY A 163 12.46 15.32 -12.14
CA GLY A 163 11.89 14.23 -12.93
C GLY A 163 10.84 13.40 -12.17
N GLY A 164 9.94 12.81 -12.91
CA GLY A 164 8.93 11.88 -12.43
C GLY A 164 8.39 10.97 -13.54
N GLY A 165 7.70 9.90 -13.17
CA GLY A 165 7.06 9.01 -14.14
C GLY A 165 8.01 8.27 -15.10
N GLY A 166 9.26 8.02 -14.68
CA GLY A 166 10.26 7.29 -15.48
C GLY A 166 11.02 8.16 -16.48
N ARG A 167 10.78 9.46 -16.56
CA ARG A 167 11.53 10.40 -17.42
C ARG A 167 12.71 11.02 -16.68
N GLY A 168 13.78 11.30 -17.42
CA GLY A 168 15.00 11.89 -16.85
C GLY A 168 15.77 10.90 -15.97
N MET A 169 15.79 9.62 -16.34
CA MET A 169 16.53 8.56 -15.64
C MET A 169 17.37 7.73 -16.61
N ARG A 170 18.60 7.41 -16.23
CA ARG A 170 19.51 6.55 -17.00
C ARG A 170 20.27 5.59 -16.09
N VAL A 171 20.20 4.30 -16.42
CA VAL A 171 20.98 3.26 -15.76
C VAL A 171 22.37 3.19 -16.39
N VAL A 172 23.39 3.08 -15.55
CA VAL A 172 24.80 3.03 -15.95
C VAL A 172 25.46 1.82 -15.30
N HIS A 173 25.87 0.87 -16.12
CA HIS A 173 26.49 -0.38 -15.67
C HIS A 173 28.01 -0.29 -15.54
N THR A 174 28.64 0.63 -16.26
CA THR A 174 30.11 0.74 -16.32
C THR A 174 30.58 2.18 -16.16
N GLU A 175 31.77 2.34 -15.59
CA GLU A 175 32.41 3.64 -15.39
C GLU A 175 32.61 4.41 -16.72
N ALA A 176 32.97 3.71 -17.79
CA ALA A 176 33.19 4.31 -19.10
C ALA A 176 31.97 5.05 -19.66
N ALA A 177 30.76 4.60 -19.35
CA ALA A 177 29.52 5.21 -19.81
C ALA A 177 29.03 6.35 -18.88
N LEU A 178 29.59 6.48 -17.68
CA LEU A 178 29.03 7.30 -16.61
C LEU A 178 28.92 8.78 -16.96
N VAL A 179 30.03 9.41 -17.34
CA VAL A 179 30.08 10.87 -17.55
C VAL A 179 29.15 11.29 -18.69
N ASN A 180 29.14 10.49 -19.77
CA ASN A 180 28.24 10.74 -20.90
C ASN A 180 26.76 10.61 -20.46
N ALA A 181 26.40 9.59 -19.71
CA ALA A 181 25.05 9.40 -19.19
C ALA A 181 24.61 10.55 -18.27
N VAL A 182 25.48 11.05 -17.42
CA VAL A 182 25.22 12.21 -16.55
C VAL A 182 24.93 13.44 -17.39
N ASN A 183 25.78 13.75 -18.38
CA ASN A 183 25.61 14.91 -19.24
C ASN A 183 24.30 14.86 -20.05
N MET A 184 24.00 13.70 -20.65
CA MET A 184 22.75 13.48 -21.38
C MET A 184 21.52 13.66 -20.48
N THR A 185 21.58 13.16 -19.24
CA THR A 185 20.45 13.29 -18.29
C THR A 185 20.29 14.74 -17.84
N ARG A 186 21.38 15.49 -17.62
CA ARG A 186 21.33 16.93 -17.32
C ARG A 186 20.68 17.75 -18.42
N GLU A 187 21.08 17.48 -19.65
CA GLU A 187 20.53 18.15 -20.85
C GLU A 187 19.03 17.88 -21.00
N GLU A 188 18.62 16.62 -20.86
CA GLU A 188 17.22 16.21 -20.90
C GLU A 188 16.43 16.86 -19.75
N ALA A 189 16.99 16.87 -18.53
CA ALA A 189 16.37 17.48 -17.36
C ALA A 189 16.18 19.00 -17.52
N GLY A 190 17.18 19.70 -18.05
CA GLY A 190 17.09 21.11 -18.34
C GLY A 190 16.01 21.45 -19.35
N ARG A 191 15.90 20.68 -20.42
CA ARG A 191 14.88 20.86 -21.47
C ARG A 191 13.47 20.51 -21.00
N ALA A 192 13.32 19.38 -20.28
CA ALA A 192 12.01 18.85 -19.92
C ALA A 192 11.42 19.48 -18.64
N PHE A 193 12.27 19.85 -17.68
CA PHE A 193 11.85 20.28 -16.34
C PHE A 193 12.36 21.67 -15.95
N GLY A 194 13.15 22.33 -16.82
CA GLY A 194 13.75 23.63 -16.51
C GLY A 194 14.83 23.60 -15.42
N ASN A 195 15.19 22.41 -14.92
CA ASN A 195 16.20 22.21 -13.88
C ASN A 195 17.18 21.10 -14.31
N PRO A 196 18.46 21.43 -14.60
CA PRO A 196 19.46 20.47 -15.07
C PRO A 196 20.08 19.65 -13.94
N GLN A 197 19.68 19.85 -12.70
CA GLN A 197 20.24 19.12 -11.57
C GLN A 197 19.88 17.64 -11.64
N VAL A 198 20.90 16.80 -11.48
CA VAL A 198 20.75 15.34 -11.42
C VAL A 198 21.45 14.79 -10.17
N TYR A 199 20.96 13.68 -9.67
CA TYR A 199 21.56 12.92 -8.57
C TYR A 199 21.76 11.47 -8.97
N MET A 200 22.55 10.74 -8.20
CA MET A 200 22.89 9.34 -8.45
C MET A 200 22.41 8.47 -7.30
N GLU A 201 21.89 7.29 -7.64
CA GLU A 201 21.57 6.25 -6.67
C GLU A 201 22.05 4.88 -7.18
N LYS A 202 22.24 3.94 -6.26
CA LYS A 202 22.44 2.53 -6.62
C LYS A 202 21.25 2.03 -7.42
N PHE A 203 21.50 1.38 -8.55
CA PHE A 203 20.44 0.72 -9.31
C PHE A 203 20.26 -0.71 -8.81
N LEU A 204 19.03 -1.08 -8.54
CA LEU A 204 18.64 -2.41 -8.14
C LEU A 204 18.03 -3.12 -9.36
N GLU A 205 18.61 -4.25 -9.76
CA GLU A 205 18.26 -4.92 -11.01
C GLU A 205 17.02 -5.81 -10.88
N ASN A 206 16.93 -6.56 -9.78
CA ASN A 206 15.86 -7.51 -9.54
C ASN A 206 15.32 -7.42 -8.09
N PRO A 207 14.97 -6.22 -7.61
CA PRO A 207 14.54 -6.07 -6.24
C PRO A 207 13.15 -6.70 -6.01
N ARG A 208 12.93 -7.07 -4.76
CA ARG A 208 11.60 -7.41 -4.23
C ARG A 208 11.04 -6.22 -3.48
N HIS A 209 9.73 -6.07 -3.49
CA HIS A 209 9.02 -5.08 -2.68
C HIS A 209 8.63 -5.73 -1.35
N ILE A 210 9.38 -5.43 -0.31
CA ILE A 210 9.14 -5.92 1.05
C ILE A 210 8.75 -4.74 1.94
N GLU A 211 7.74 -4.91 2.75
CA GLU A 211 7.26 -3.85 3.63
C GLU A 211 7.08 -4.35 5.06
N ILE A 212 7.29 -3.45 6.03
CA ILE A 212 7.19 -3.73 7.47
C ILE A 212 6.01 -2.96 8.05
N GLN A 213 5.06 -3.70 8.62
CA GLN A 213 3.93 -3.13 9.33
C GLN A 213 4.31 -2.69 10.73
N VAL A 214 3.96 -1.47 11.14
CA VAL A 214 4.14 -0.97 12.50
C VAL A 214 2.82 -0.50 13.09
N LEU A 215 2.76 -0.56 14.42
CA LEU A 215 1.75 0.10 15.26
C LEU A 215 2.46 0.89 16.35
N SER A 216 1.98 2.10 16.63
CA SER A 216 2.56 2.96 17.66
C SER A 216 1.48 3.76 18.38
N ASP A 217 1.61 3.88 19.72
CA ASP A 217 0.67 4.60 20.59
C ASP A 217 1.23 5.94 21.09
N SER A 218 0.39 6.69 21.80
CA SER A 218 0.75 7.98 22.38
C SER A 218 1.68 7.86 23.61
N PHE A 219 1.92 6.65 24.12
CA PHE A 219 2.78 6.37 25.26
C PHE A 219 4.21 5.97 24.86
N LYS A 220 4.60 6.23 23.60
CA LYS A 220 5.89 5.88 23.02
C LYS A 220 6.15 4.36 22.92
N ASN A 221 5.10 3.55 22.89
CA ASN A 221 5.24 2.16 22.53
C ASN A 221 5.09 2.03 21.01
N ALA A 222 5.96 1.26 20.41
CA ALA A 222 5.86 0.89 19.01
C ALA A 222 6.25 -0.59 18.86
N VAL A 223 5.50 -1.29 18.04
CA VAL A 223 5.76 -2.68 17.66
C VAL A 223 5.74 -2.82 16.15
N TRP A 224 6.43 -3.82 15.63
CA TRP A 224 6.32 -4.24 14.25
C TRP A 224 5.61 -5.60 14.17
N LEU A 225 4.79 -5.79 13.15
CA LEU A 225 3.89 -6.93 12.97
C LEU A 225 4.31 -7.86 11.81
N GLY A 226 5.59 -7.92 11.53
CA GLY A 226 6.13 -8.71 10.44
C GLY A 226 6.18 -7.94 9.13
N GLU A 227 6.58 -8.71 8.13
CA GLU A 227 6.74 -8.23 6.76
C GLU A 227 5.66 -8.78 5.83
N ARG A 228 5.47 -8.05 4.72
CA ARG A 228 4.72 -8.51 3.54
C ARG A 228 5.60 -8.45 2.32
N ASP A 229 5.42 -9.42 1.43
CA ASP A 229 5.98 -9.40 0.08
C ASP A 229 4.91 -8.92 -0.91
N CYS A 230 5.17 -7.79 -1.53
CA CYS A 230 4.28 -7.14 -2.50
C CYS A 230 4.90 -7.06 -3.89
N SER A 231 5.83 -7.96 -4.20
CA SER A 231 6.58 -7.96 -5.46
C SER A 231 5.74 -8.35 -6.67
N MET A 232 4.64 -9.09 -6.49
CA MET A 232 3.73 -9.43 -7.58
C MET A 232 2.86 -8.21 -7.93
N GLN A 233 3.41 -7.36 -8.78
CA GLN A 233 2.82 -6.06 -9.15
C GLN A 233 2.98 -5.78 -10.64
N ARG A 234 2.15 -4.87 -11.15
CA ARG A 234 2.23 -4.34 -12.50
C ARG A 234 2.16 -2.82 -12.47
N ARG A 235 3.14 -2.16 -13.07
CA ARG A 235 3.24 -0.67 -13.08
C ARG A 235 3.06 -0.08 -11.69
N HIS A 236 3.74 -0.67 -10.69
CA HIS A 236 3.66 -0.32 -9.27
C HIS A 236 2.29 -0.56 -8.61
N GLN A 237 1.36 -1.21 -9.28
CA GLN A 237 0.09 -1.66 -8.69
C GLN A 237 0.24 -3.10 -8.20
N LYS A 238 0.12 -3.30 -6.90
CA LYS A 238 0.17 -4.61 -6.26
C LYS A 238 -1.01 -5.45 -6.72
N VAL A 239 -0.77 -6.72 -7.04
CA VAL A 239 -1.78 -7.68 -7.54
C VAL A 239 -1.97 -8.83 -6.57
N ILE A 240 -0.87 -9.36 -6.03
CA ILE A 240 -0.83 -10.38 -4.98
C ILE A 240 0.14 -9.94 -3.91
N GLU A 241 -0.27 -10.09 -2.66
CA GLU A 241 0.55 -9.86 -1.48
C GLU A 241 0.58 -11.11 -0.61
N GLU A 242 1.69 -11.34 0.08
CA GLU A 242 1.81 -12.47 1.00
C GLU A 242 2.61 -12.12 2.26
N ALA A 243 2.33 -12.82 3.34
CA ALA A 243 3.05 -12.72 4.60
C ALA A 243 3.17 -14.11 5.25
N PRO A 244 4.35 -14.48 5.76
CA PRO A 244 5.65 -13.81 5.67
C PRO A 244 6.24 -13.82 4.24
N ALA A 245 7.26 -13.01 3.99
CA ALA A 245 7.97 -12.99 2.71
C ALA A 245 8.77 -14.30 2.52
N PRO A 246 8.56 -15.05 1.43
CA PRO A 246 9.27 -16.32 1.23
C PRO A 246 10.77 -16.11 1.04
N GLY A 247 11.57 -17.00 1.63
CA GLY A 247 13.02 -17.05 1.42
C GLY A 247 13.84 -15.93 2.07
N ILE A 248 13.27 -15.09 2.92
CA ILE A 248 14.01 -14.09 3.70
C ILE A 248 14.23 -14.63 5.13
N ALA A 249 15.49 -14.65 5.57
CA ALA A 249 15.83 -15.15 6.89
C ALA A 249 15.17 -14.30 8.00
N ARG A 250 14.54 -14.95 8.97
CA ARG A 250 13.80 -14.28 10.06
C ARG A 250 14.66 -13.24 10.78
N ARG A 251 15.95 -13.54 11.04
CA ARG A 251 16.90 -12.62 11.69
C ARG A 251 17.06 -11.28 10.96
N LEU A 252 16.90 -11.26 9.63
CA LEU A 252 16.98 -10.03 8.83
C LEU A 252 15.69 -9.21 9.03
N ILE A 253 14.56 -9.88 9.08
CA ILE A 253 13.26 -9.24 9.34
C ILE A 253 13.21 -8.68 10.77
N ASP A 254 13.66 -9.44 11.77
CA ASP A 254 13.70 -8.97 13.15
C ASP A 254 14.54 -7.69 13.26
N ARG A 255 15.72 -7.67 12.63
CA ARG A 255 16.59 -6.50 12.61
C ARG A 255 15.95 -5.29 11.94
N ILE A 256 15.34 -5.47 10.76
CA ILE A 256 14.71 -4.35 10.06
C ILE A 256 13.43 -3.90 10.76
N GLY A 257 12.66 -4.81 11.33
CA GLY A 257 11.48 -4.53 12.13
C GLY A 257 11.80 -3.62 13.31
N ASP A 258 12.83 -3.96 14.10
CA ASP A 258 13.29 -3.12 15.21
C ASP A 258 13.72 -1.73 14.73
N ARG A 259 14.43 -1.65 13.60
CA ARG A 259 14.81 -0.37 12.97
C ARG A 259 13.63 0.44 12.46
N CYS A 260 12.48 -0.16 12.19
CA CYS A 260 11.24 0.54 11.83
C CYS A 260 10.47 1.01 13.08
N ALA A 261 10.46 0.22 14.16
CA ALA A 261 9.78 0.59 15.39
C ALA A 261 10.46 1.75 16.14
N ASP A 262 11.80 1.81 16.15
CA ASP A 262 12.55 2.85 16.88
C ASP A 262 12.30 4.27 16.37
N PRO A 263 12.29 4.59 15.07
CA PRO A 263 11.86 5.88 14.57
C PRO A 263 10.45 6.27 15.03
N CYS A 264 9.51 5.33 15.01
CA CYS A 264 8.13 5.58 15.44
C CYS A 264 8.07 6.07 16.90
N LYS A 265 8.85 5.45 17.80
CA LYS A 265 8.96 5.90 19.20
C LYS A 265 9.55 7.31 19.32
N LYS A 266 10.61 7.60 18.55
CA LYS A 266 11.34 8.88 18.58
C LYS A 266 10.52 10.03 18.04
N MET A 267 9.79 9.84 16.94
CA MET A 267 8.96 10.87 16.33
C MET A 267 7.55 10.99 16.93
N GLY A 268 7.17 10.08 17.85
CA GLY A 268 5.83 10.04 18.42
C GLY A 268 4.76 9.68 17.39
N TYR A 269 5.07 8.71 16.53
CA TYR A 269 4.13 8.20 15.52
C TYR A 269 2.87 7.64 16.20
N LEU A 270 1.71 7.85 15.59
CA LEU A 270 0.42 7.36 16.11
C LEU A 270 -0.31 6.51 15.07
N GLY A 271 -0.82 5.37 15.51
CA GLY A 271 -1.63 4.47 14.68
C GLY A 271 -0.80 3.47 13.89
N ALA A 272 -1.38 3.03 12.78
CA ALA A 272 -0.75 2.11 11.84
C ALA A 272 0.11 2.84 10.82
N GLY A 273 1.25 2.25 10.50
CA GLY A 273 2.14 2.72 9.43
C GLY A 273 2.86 1.55 8.78
N THR A 274 3.37 1.78 7.60
CA THR A 274 4.11 0.76 6.84
C THR A 274 5.36 1.37 6.23
N PHE A 275 6.50 0.76 6.52
CA PHE A 275 7.77 1.10 5.88
C PHE A 275 7.94 0.23 4.65
N GLU A 276 8.04 0.81 3.49
CA GLU A 276 8.26 0.10 2.22
C GLU A 276 9.75 0.09 1.85
N PHE A 277 10.23 -1.09 1.42
CA PHE A 277 11.62 -1.33 1.04
C PHE A 277 11.71 -2.03 -0.31
N LEU A 278 12.77 -1.70 -1.04
CA LEU A 278 13.32 -2.61 -2.04
C LEU A 278 14.31 -3.54 -1.35
N TYR A 279 14.18 -4.84 -1.58
CA TYR A 279 15.05 -5.87 -1.02
C TYR A 279 15.80 -6.59 -2.15
N GLU A 280 17.11 -6.59 -2.09
CA GLU A 280 17.96 -7.28 -3.04
C GLU A 280 19.24 -7.74 -2.36
N ASN A 281 19.68 -8.97 -2.65
CA ASN A 281 20.94 -9.54 -2.16
C ASN A 281 21.14 -9.48 -0.62
N GLY A 282 20.07 -9.65 0.14
CA GLY A 282 20.12 -9.65 1.60
C GLY A 282 20.02 -8.27 2.25
N GLU A 283 19.89 -7.20 1.47
CA GLU A 283 19.85 -5.83 1.94
C GLU A 283 18.48 -5.18 1.69
N PHE A 284 18.05 -4.35 2.66
CA PHE A 284 16.83 -3.56 2.57
C PHE A 284 17.17 -2.11 2.25
N TYR A 285 16.39 -1.50 1.37
CA TYR A 285 16.54 -0.10 0.97
C TYR A 285 15.20 0.62 1.07
N PHE A 286 15.09 1.52 2.03
CA PHE A 286 13.86 2.29 2.27
C PHE A 286 13.45 3.09 1.03
N ILE A 287 12.16 3.02 0.70
CA ILE A 287 11.53 3.77 -0.38
C ILE A 287 10.69 4.90 0.21
N GLU A 288 9.69 4.52 1.03
CA GLU A 288 8.72 5.44 1.61
C GLU A 288 8.05 4.83 2.84
N MET A 289 7.35 5.66 3.60
CA MET A 289 6.49 5.25 4.69
C MET A 289 5.06 5.65 4.37
N ASN A 290 4.16 4.68 4.34
CA ASN A 290 2.72 4.93 4.27
C ASN A 290 2.19 5.20 5.67
N THR A 291 1.63 6.40 5.88
CA THR A 291 1.15 6.88 7.19
C THR A 291 -0.33 6.54 7.42
N ARG A 292 -0.74 5.34 7.06
CA ARG A 292 -2.11 4.84 7.06
C ARG A 292 -2.15 3.31 7.11
N VAL A 293 -3.35 2.75 7.25
CA VAL A 293 -3.57 1.33 6.95
C VAL A 293 -3.41 1.08 5.44
N GLN A 294 -2.86 -0.07 5.07
CA GLN A 294 -2.73 -0.48 3.67
C GLN A 294 -3.81 -1.49 3.26
N VAL A 295 -4.01 -1.64 1.94
CA VAL A 295 -4.97 -2.59 1.35
C VAL A 295 -4.70 -3.99 1.89
N GLU A 296 -3.44 -4.40 1.90
CA GLU A 296 -2.90 -5.72 2.22
C GLU A 296 -2.72 -6.02 3.72
N HIS A 297 -3.27 -5.18 4.62
CA HIS A 297 -3.25 -5.44 6.06
C HIS A 297 -3.81 -6.81 6.48
N PRO A 298 -4.79 -7.41 5.75
CA PRO A 298 -5.34 -8.71 6.15
C PRO A 298 -4.34 -9.85 6.24
N VAL A 299 -3.30 -9.89 5.40
CA VAL A 299 -2.30 -10.97 5.48
C VAL A 299 -1.49 -10.88 6.78
N THR A 300 -1.19 -9.67 7.24
CA THR A 300 -0.54 -9.43 8.54
C THR A 300 -1.45 -9.82 9.69
N GLU A 301 -2.72 -9.44 9.64
CA GLU A 301 -3.71 -9.80 10.67
C GLU A 301 -3.82 -11.31 10.85
N LEU A 302 -3.85 -12.08 9.75
CA LEU A 302 -4.00 -13.52 9.79
C LEU A 302 -2.78 -14.24 10.38
N ILE A 303 -1.57 -13.75 10.16
CA ILE A 303 -0.36 -14.38 10.69
C ILE A 303 -0.01 -13.95 12.12
N THR A 304 -0.56 -12.82 12.59
CA THR A 304 -0.27 -12.28 13.93
C THR A 304 -1.44 -12.39 14.90
N GLY A 305 -2.67 -12.46 14.39
CA GLY A 305 -3.88 -12.39 15.22
C GLY A 305 -4.20 -10.98 15.73
N VAL A 306 -3.51 -9.93 15.25
CA VAL A 306 -3.74 -8.53 15.62
C VAL A 306 -4.68 -7.88 14.62
N ASP A 307 -5.82 -7.35 15.06
CA ASP A 307 -6.73 -6.53 14.23
C ASP A 307 -6.19 -5.10 14.14
N ILE A 308 -5.54 -4.79 13.01
CA ILE A 308 -4.87 -3.50 12.81
C ILE A 308 -5.86 -2.34 12.81
N VAL A 309 -7.04 -2.52 12.26
CA VAL A 309 -8.05 -1.44 12.20
C VAL A 309 -8.64 -1.16 13.58
N GLN A 310 -8.90 -2.19 14.38
CA GLN A 310 -9.31 -1.99 15.77
C GLN A 310 -8.22 -1.27 16.58
N GLU A 311 -6.96 -1.67 16.41
CA GLU A 311 -5.85 -1.01 17.10
C GLU A 311 -5.69 0.47 16.68
N GLN A 312 -5.92 0.83 15.40
CA GLN A 312 -5.96 2.24 15.00
C GLN A 312 -7.00 3.03 15.78
N ILE A 313 -8.20 2.47 15.94
CA ILE A 313 -9.30 3.11 16.67
C ILE A 313 -8.97 3.22 18.17
N ARG A 314 -8.45 2.17 18.79
CA ARG A 314 -8.04 2.16 20.21
C ARG A 314 -6.93 3.18 20.50
N ILE A 315 -5.91 3.22 19.65
CA ILE A 315 -4.79 4.18 19.78
C ILE A 315 -5.30 5.61 19.66
N ALA A 316 -6.17 5.90 18.67
CA ALA A 316 -6.77 7.23 18.50
C ALA A 316 -7.68 7.62 19.67
N ALA A 317 -8.32 6.66 20.31
CA ALA A 317 -9.10 6.87 21.55
C ALA A 317 -8.22 7.07 22.79
N GLY A 318 -6.89 7.08 22.67
CA GLY A 318 -5.95 7.28 23.76
C GLY A 318 -5.60 6.02 24.55
N GLU A 319 -5.94 4.84 24.05
CA GLU A 319 -5.57 3.59 24.67
C GLU A 319 -4.09 3.24 24.40
N LYS A 320 -3.47 2.59 25.36
CA LYS A 320 -2.14 2.03 25.24
C LYS A 320 -2.20 0.68 24.53
N LEU A 321 -1.20 0.37 23.70
CA LEU A 321 -1.05 -0.97 23.12
C LEU A 321 -1.09 -2.03 24.21
N ALA A 322 -1.98 -3.01 24.06
CA ALA A 322 -2.20 -4.08 25.03
C ALA A 322 -1.10 -5.16 25.00
N PHE A 323 -0.21 -5.11 24.03
CA PHE A 323 0.84 -6.10 23.78
C PHE A 323 2.19 -5.41 23.51
N ARG A 324 3.26 -6.14 23.72
CA ARG A 324 4.66 -5.73 23.47
C ARG A 324 5.21 -6.54 22.30
N GLN A 325 6.36 -6.16 21.77
CA GLN A 325 7.00 -6.90 20.68
C GLN A 325 7.17 -8.39 20.96
N ARG A 326 7.55 -8.76 22.18
CA ARG A 326 7.73 -10.17 22.58
C ARG A 326 6.44 -11.00 22.60
N ASP A 327 5.28 -10.34 22.63
CA ASP A 327 3.98 -10.99 22.67
C ASP A 327 3.45 -11.29 21.25
N ILE A 328 4.10 -10.70 20.22
CA ILE A 328 3.76 -10.95 18.81
C ILE A 328 4.32 -12.28 18.37
N VAL A 329 3.43 -13.17 17.96
CA VAL A 329 3.78 -14.50 17.45
C VAL A 329 3.33 -14.63 16.01
N PHE A 330 4.27 -14.94 15.12
CA PHE A 330 3.98 -15.17 13.72
C PHE A 330 3.63 -16.65 13.48
N LYS A 331 2.44 -16.91 12.93
CA LYS A 331 1.95 -18.27 12.67
C LYS A 331 1.41 -18.39 11.25
N GLY A 332 1.82 -19.48 10.58
CA GLY A 332 1.30 -19.81 9.25
C GLY A 332 1.74 -18.86 8.17
N HIS A 333 0.95 -18.83 7.11
CA HIS A 333 1.19 -18.03 5.91
C HIS A 333 -0.14 -17.57 5.31
N ALA A 334 -0.21 -16.33 4.89
CA ALA A 334 -1.39 -15.75 4.25
C ALA A 334 -1.03 -15.16 2.89
N ILE A 335 -1.93 -15.33 1.92
CA ILE A 335 -1.82 -14.78 0.57
C ILE A 335 -3.10 -14.01 0.28
N GLU A 336 -2.97 -12.79 -0.21
CA GLU A 336 -4.07 -11.95 -0.67
C GLU A 336 -4.03 -11.80 -2.19
N CYS A 337 -5.18 -11.96 -2.85
CA CYS A 337 -5.39 -11.61 -4.24
C CYS A 337 -6.37 -10.44 -4.31
N ARG A 338 -5.97 -9.33 -4.92
CA ARG A 338 -6.88 -8.20 -5.17
C ARG A 338 -7.82 -8.57 -6.31
N ILE A 339 -9.13 -8.49 -6.06
CA ILE A 339 -10.15 -8.76 -7.07
C ILE A 339 -10.59 -7.45 -7.69
N ASN A 340 -10.18 -7.23 -8.93
CA ASN A 340 -10.41 -6.00 -9.68
C ASN A 340 -11.42 -6.23 -10.81
N ALA A 341 -12.32 -5.26 -10.98
CA ALA A 341 -13.25 -5.17 -12.10
C ALA A 341 -12.52 -4.65 -13.34
N GLU A 342 -11.78 -5.54 -14.02
CA GLU A 342 -10.94 -5.22 -15.17
C GLU A 342 -10.66 -6.44 -16.04
N ASP A 343 -10.29 -6.23 -17.29
CA ASP A 343 -9.77 -7.27 -18.15
C ASP A 343 -8.53 -7.91 -17.49
N PRO A 344 -8.47 -9.27 -17.40
CA PRO A 344 -7.42 -9.96 -16.64
C PRO A 344 -6.00 -9.77 -17.19
N PHE A 345 -5.85 -9.45 -18.48
CA PHE A 345 -4.55 -9.39 -19.14
C PHE A 345 -4.22 -8.01 -19.69
N LYS A 346 -5.23 -7.25 -20.11
CA LYS A 346 -5.08 -5.87 -20.62
C LYS A 346 -5.20 -4.83 -19.51
N PHE A 347 -5.83 -5.20 -18.37
CA PHE A 347 -6.08 -4.33 -17.21
C PHE A 347 -6.95 -3.11 -17.54
N ILE A 348 -7.82 -3.24 -18.53
CA ILE A 348 -8.81 -2.22 -18.88
C ILE A 348 -9.95 -2.33 -17.87
N PRO A 349 -10.36 -1.24 -17.19
CA PRO A 349 -11.48 -1.25 -16.27
C PRO A 349 -12.75 -1.79 -16.92
N SER A 350 -13.51 -2.57 -16.18
CA SER A 350 -14.78 -3.18 -16.58
C SER A 350 -15.89 -2.85 -15.57
N PRO A 351 -16.32 -1.57 -15.49
CA PRO A 351 -17.43 -1.20 -14.65
C PRO A 351 -18.73 -1.83 -15.15
N GLY A 352 -19.73 -1.98 -14.28
CA GLY A 352 -21.00 -2.53 -14.67
C GLY A 352 -21.75 -3.23 -13.53
N ARG A 353 -22.85 -3.86 -13.86
CA ARG A 353 -23.71 -4.54 -12.88
C ARG A 353 -23.27 -5.99 -12.69
N LEU A 354 -23.03 -6.37 -11.43
CA LEU A 354 -22.81 -7.76 -11.05
C LEU A 354 -24.14 -8.53 -11.14
N THR A 355 -24.21 -9.45 -12.08
CA THR A 355 -25.36 -10.36 -12.23
C THR A 355 -25.25 -11.55 -11.29
N SER A 356 -24.02 -11.95 -10.96
CA SER A 356 -23.73 -12.96 -9.95
C SER A 356 -22.49 -12.56 -9.15
N TRP A 357 -22.56 -12.74 -7.83
CA TRP A 357 -21.47 -12.56 -6.90
C TRP A 357 -21.50 -13.66 -5.86
N HIS A 358 -20.60 -14.64 -5.96
CA HIS A 358 -20.45 -15.70 -4.98
C HIS A 358 -19.05 -15.69 -4.37
N MET A 359 -18.98 -15.49 -3.06
CA MET A 359 -17.74 -15.53 -2.30
C MET A 359 -17.42 -16.96 -1.88
N PRO A 360 -16.19 -17.43 -2.09
CA PRO A 360 -15.76 -18.73 -1.62
C PRO A 360 -15.71 -18.78 -0.09
N GLY A 361 -15.75 -19.98 0.44
CA GLY A 361 -15.68 -20.24 1.87
C GLY A 361 -14.65 -21.30 2.24
N GLY A 362 -14.80 -21.85 3.45
CA GLY A 362 -13.96 -22.92 3.95
C GLY A 362 -12.85 -22.45 4.90
N PRO A 363 -12.08 -23.43 5.48
CA PRO A 363 -11.07 -23.13 6.47
C PRO A 363 -9.96 -22.21 5.94
N GLY A 364 -9.72 -21.10 6.64
CA GLY A 364 -8.66 -20.15 6.32
C GLY A 364 -8.95 -19.28 5.08
N ILE A 365 -10.21 -19.16 4.68
CA ILE A 365 -10.62 -18.23 3.61
C ILE A 365 -11.28 -17.00 4.23
N ARG A 366 -10.83 -15.82 3.82
CA ARG A 366 -11.39 -14.51 4.17
C ARG A 366 -11.65 -13.73 2.88
N VAL A 367 -12.80 -13.07 2.81
CA VAL A 367 -13.13 -12.15 1.71
C VAL A 367 -13.51 -10.79 2.31
N ASP A 368 -12.75 -9.77 1.96
CA ASP A 368 -13.07 -8.38 2.28
C ASP A 368 -13.64 -7.72 1.02
N SER A 369 -14.94 -7.48 1.00
CA SER A 369 -15.63 -6.91 -0.15
C SER A 369 -16.93 -6.23 0.27
N HIS A 370 -17.31 -5.19 -0.46
CA HIS A 370 -18.60 -4.51 -0.36
C HIS A 370 -19.56 -4.93 -1.47
N ALA A 371 -19.11 -5.78 -2.40
CA ALA A 371 -19.93 -6.23 -3.53
C ALA A 371 -21.03 -7.23 -3.10
N TYR A 372 -22.08 -7.30 -3.89
CA TYR A 372 -23.22 -8.22 -3.73
C TYR A 372 -23.94 -8.41 -5.07
N ASN A 373 -24.81 -9.39 -5.16
CA ASN A 373 -25.62 -9.60 -6.37
C ASN A 373 -26.46 -8.38 -6.72
N GLY A 374 -26.32 -7.89 -7.94
CA GLY A 374 -27.01 -6.70 -8.41
C GLY A 374 -26.28 -5.37 -8.12
N TYR A 375 -25.13 -5.40 -7.42
CA TYR A 375 -24.33 -4.19 -7.20
C TYR A 375 -23.80 -3.66 -8.54
N PHE A 376 -23.85 -2.33 -8.70
CA PHE A 376 -23.26 -1.65 -9.84
C PHE A 376 -21.89 -1.11 -9.47
N VAL A 377 -20.85 -1.63 -10.13
CA VAL A 377 -19.47 -1.15 -9.98
C VAL A 377 -19.31 0.16 -10.74
N PRO A 378 -19.16 1.31 -10.05
CA PRO A 378 -19.10 2.61 -10.72
C PRO A 378 -17.75 2.80 -11.44
N PRO A 379 -17.74 3.51 -12.59
CA PRO A 379 -16.51 3.79 -13.34
C PRO A 379 -15.64 4.90 -12.73
N ASN A 380 -16.14 5.57 -11.70
CA ASN A 380 -15.56 6.79 -11.15
C ASN A 380 -14.39 6.55 -10.20
N TYR A 381 -14.20 5.32 -9.72
CA TYR A 381 -13.25 4.97 -8.66
C TYR A 381 -12.34 3.82 -9.07
N ASP A 382 -11.40 3.45 -8.20
CA ASP A 382 -10.55 2.29 -8.38
C ASP A 382 -11.36 1.02 -8.71
N SER A 383 -10.80 0.16 -9.55
CA SER A 383 -11.45 -1.06 -10.04
C SER A 383 -11.56 -2.17 -8.99
N MET A 384 -10.90 -2.06 -7.84
CA MET A 384 -10.90 -3.10 -6.81
C MET A 384 -12.27 -3.23 -6.15
N ILE A 385 -12.87 -4.40 -6.28
CA ILE A 385 -14.19 -4.73 -5.72
C ILE A 385 -14.11 -5.68 -4.52
N GLY A 386 -12.95 -6.21 -4.24
CA GLY A 386 -12.74 -7.07 -3.08
C GLY A 386 -11.31 -7.60 -3.00
N LYS A 387 -11.05 -8.28 -1.90
CA LYS A 387 -9.80 -9.00 -1.63
C LYS A 387 -10.15 -10.41 -1.21
N LEU A 388 -9.50 -11.38 -1.84
CA LEU A 388 -9.59 -12.78 -1.45
C LEU A 388 -8.31 -13.17 -0.73
N ILE A 389 -8.41 -13.60 0.50
CA ILE A 389 -7.27 -13.96 1.35
C ILE A 389 -7.36 -15.43 1.74
N ALA A 390 -6.28 -16.17 1.55
CA ALA A 390 -6.16 -17.56 1.98
C ALA A 390 -5.04 -17.69 3.02
N TYR A 391 -5.35 -18.32 4.14
CA TYR A 391 -4.41 -18.62 5.23
C TYR A 391 -4.18 -20.13 5.34
N GLY A 392 -2.95 -20.53 5.59
CA GLY A 392 -2.56 -21.90 5.87
C GLY A 392 -1.46 -22.00 6.92
N ALA A 393 -1.25 -23.18 7.49
CA ALA A 393 -0.14 -23.42 8.40
C ALA A 393 1.22 -23.29 7.70
N THR A 394 1.25 -23.49 6.39
CA THR A 394 2.43 -23.34 5.52
C THR A 394 2.04 -22.55 4.26
N ARG A 395 3.04 -22.00 3.56
CA ARG A 395 2.83 -21.31 2.28
C ARG A 395 2.19 -22.24 1.24
N GLU A 396 2.63 -23.47 1.17
CA GLU A 396 2.06 -24.46 0.25
C GLU A 396 0.55 -24.68 0.52
N GLN A 397 0.18 -24.77 1.80
CA GLN A 397 -1.24 -24.90 2.16
C GLN A 397 -2.04 -23.65 1.81
N ALA A 398 -1.48 -22.44 2.03
CA ALA A 398 -2.12 -21.19 1.65
C ALA A 398 -2.35 -21.11 0.14
N ILE A 399 -1.35 -21.50 -0.68
CA ILE A 399 -1.49 -21.58 -2.15
C ILE A 399 -2.59 -22.58 -2.55
N LYS A 400 -2.62 -23.76 -1.95
CA LYS A 400 -3.67 -24.77 -2.23
C LYS A 400 -5.06 -24.23 -1.91
N ARG A 401 -5.23 -23.58 -0.76
CA ARG A 401 -6.49 -22.95 -0.35
C ARG A 401 -6.89 -21.82 -1.28
N MET A 402 -5.93 -20.99 -1.71
CA MET A 402 -6.18 -19.92 -2.68
C MET A 402 -6.65 -20.48 -4.02
N ARG A 403 -6.04 -21.55 -4.52
CA ARG A 403 -6.48 -22.23 -5.76
C ARG A 403 -7.93 -22.71 -5.65
N ILE A 404 -8.30 -23.36 -4.54
CA ILE A 404 -9.66 -23.81 -4.28
C ILE A 404 -10.61 -22.61 -4.26
N ALA A 405 -10.30 -21.58 -3.47
CA ALA A 405 -11.13 -20.40 -3.34
C ALA A 405 -11.33 -19.66 -4.68
N LEU A 406 -10.27 -19.51 -5.48
CA LEU A 406 -10.37 -18.91 -6.82
C LEU A 406 -11.22 -19.76 -7.78
N SER A 407 -11.26 -21.08 -7.61
CA SER A 407 -12.12 -21.95 -8.42
C SER A 407 -13.60 -21.84 -8.06
N GLU A 408 -13.90 -21.60 -6.78
CA GLU A 408 -15.26 -21.43 -6.27
C GLU A 408 -15.82 -20.03 -6.48
N MET A 409 -14.95 -19.01 -6.57
CA MET A 409 -15.39 -17.62 -6.70
C MET A 409 -16.05 -17.38 -8.05
N VAL A 410 -17.30 -16.88 -8.01
CA VAL A 410 -18.07 -16.54 -9.20
C VAL A 410 -18.36 -15.05 -9.22
N VAL A 411 -17.95 -14.38 -10.30
CA VAL A 411 -18.30 -12.98 -10.59
C VAL A 411 -18.73 -12.88 -12.04
N GLU A 412 -19.98 -12.47 -12.25
CA GLU A 412 -20.58 -12.38 -13.59
C GLU A 412 -21.17 -10.99 -13.82
N GLY A 413 -21.30 -10.61 -15.08
CA GLY A 413 -21.83 -9.30 -15.52
C GLY A 413 -20.71 -8.28 -15.83
N ILE A 414 -19.50 -8.53 -15.38
CA ILE A 414 -18.29 -7.73 -15.66
C ILE A 414 -17.08 -8.65 -15.88
N GLN A 415 -15.99 -8.09 -16.39
CA GLN A 415 -14.70 -8.77 -16.41
C GLN A 415 -13.97 -8.56 -15.07
N THR A 416 -13.20 -9.56 -14.65
CA THR A 416 -12.33 -9.48 -13.46
C THR A 416 -10.97 -10.09 -13.74
N ASN A 417 -10.01 -9.78 -12.88
CA ASN A 417 -8.67 -10.35 -12.94
C ASN A 417 -8.54 -11.75 -12.30
N ILE A 418 -9.65 -12.40 -11.92
CA ILE A 418 -9.66 -13.76 -11.37
C ILE A 418 -8.92 -14.76 -12.28
N PRO A 419 -9.09 -14.74 -13.62
CA PRO A 419 -8.34 -15.64 -14.52
C PRO A 419 -6.82 -15.47 -14.39
N LEU A 420 -6.32 -14.24 -14.25
CA LEU A 420 -4.89 -13.98 -14.00
C LEU A 420 -4.43 -14.60 -12.68
N HIS A 421 -5.20 -14.44 -11.61
CA HIS A 421 -4.85 -15.03 -10.31
C HIS A 421 -4.81 -16.57 -10.37
N ARG A 422 -5.73 -17.20 -11.10
CA ARG A 422 -5.72 -18.65 -11.31
C ARG A 422 -4.44 -19.11 -12.02
N GLU A 423 -3.99 -18.38 -13.03
CA GLU A 423 -2.72 -18.67 -13.71
C GLU A 423 -1.51 -18.47 -12.79
N LEU A 424 -1.48 -17.37 -12.02
CA LEU A 424 -0.36 -17.06 -11.13
C LEU A 424 -0.24 -18.07 -9.98
N MET A 425 -1.34 -18.57 -9.45
CA MET A 425 -1.29 -19.61 -8.41
C MET A 425 -0.74 -20.95 -8.92
N LEU A 426 -0.71 -21.17 -10.23
CA LEU A 426 -0.11 -22.36 -10.88
C LEU A 426 1.30 -22.09 -11.41
N ASP A 427 1.73 -20.84 -11.40
CA ASP A 427 3.03 -20.44 -11.93
C ASP A 427 4.18 -20.97 -11.07
N ALA A 428 5.12 -21.68 -11.71
CA ALA A 428 6.22 -22.34 -11.00
C ALA A 428 7.12 -21.36 -10.24
N LYS A 429 7.36 -20.15 -10.79
CA LYS A 429 8.18 -19.13 -10.15
C LYS A 429 7.47 -18.49 -8.96
N PHE A 430 6.16 -18.25 -9.07
CA PHE A 430 5.38 -17.79 -7.94
C PHE A 430 5.34 -18.86 -6.83
N VAL A 431 5.14 -20.13 -7.19
CA VAL A 431 5.13 -21.25 -6.22
C VAL A 431 6.48 -21.40 -5.54
N GLU A 432 7.60 -21.26 -6.26
CA GLU A 432 8.94 -21.22 -5.68
C GLU A 432 9.12 -20.06 -4.69
N GLY A 433 8.57 -18.89 -5.03
CA GLY A 433 8.65 -17.67 -4.23
C GLY A 433 9.86 -16.79 -4.53
N GLY A 434 9.85 -15.57 -4.03
CA GLY A 434 10.98 -14.65 -4.16
C GLY A 434 11.10 -13.98 -5.53
N THR A 435 10.01 -13.85 -6.28
CA THR A 435 9.97 -13.13 -7.56
C THR A 435 10.25 -11.63 -7.37
N SER A 436 10.90 -11.01 -8.37
CA SER A 436 11.17 -9.56 -8.37
C SER A 436 9.94 -8.75 -8.78
N ILE A 437 9.98 -7.44 -8.55
CA ILE A 437 8.92 -6.50 -8.97
C ILE A 437 8.69 -6.47 -10.48
N HIS A 438 9.63 -6.94 -11.29
CA HIS A 438 9.55 -6.98 -12.75
C HIS A 438 8.92 -8.27 -13.29
N TYR A 439 8.74 -9.27 -12.43
CA TYR A 439 8.35 -10.62 -12.84
C TYR A 439 7.03 -10.65 -13.62
N LEU A 440 5.98 -10.04 -13.08
CA LEU A 440 4.65 -10.08 -13.69
C LEU A 440 4.64 -9.37 -15.06
N GLU A 441 5.27 -8.20 -15.17
CA GLU A 441 5.34 -7.46 -16.44
C GLU A 441 6.08 -8.25 -17.52
N ASN A 442 7.23 -8.85 -17.18
CA ASN A 442 8.01 -9.67 -18.08
C ASN A 442 7.22 -10.91 -18.53
N ARG A 443 6.49 -11.56 -17.61
CA ARG A 443 5.62 -12.70 -17.92
C ARG A 443 4.49 -12.33 -18.88
N LEU A 444 3.82 -11.21 -18.64
CA LEU A 444 2.74 -10.72 -19.51
C LEU A 444 3.25 -10.34 -20.90
N ALA A 445 4.40 -9.68 -20.98
CA ALA A 445 5.04 -9.33 -22.26
C ALA A 445 5.42 -10.58 -23.06
N ALA A 446 6.01 -11.59 -22.41
CA ALA A 446 6.34 -12.86 -23.08
C ALA A 446 5.09 -13.59 -23.60
N LYS A 447 3.98 -13.56 -22.84
CA LYS A 447 2.71 -14.16 -23.27
C LYS A 447 2.11 -13.45 -24.48
N GLN A 448 2.21 -12.12 -24.56
CA GLN A 448 1.74 -11.34 -25.72
C GLN A 448 2.56 -11.63 -26.98
N GLN A 449 3.88 -11.80 -26.86
CA GLN A 449 4.74 -12.17 -27.98
C GLN A 449 4.53 -13.60 -28.48
N ALA A 450 4.11 -14.51 -27.60
CA ALA A 450 3.84 -15.90 -27.96
C ALA A 450 2.43 -16.14 -28.55
N ALA A 451 1.52 -15.16 -28.42
CA ALA A 451 0.20 -15.24 -29.05
C ALA A 451 0.37 -15.04 -30.58
N PRO A 452 -0.13 -15.94 -31.44
CA PRO A 452 -0.11 -15.70 -32.88
C PRO A 452 -0.89 -14.42 -33.17
N GLU A 453 -0.37 -13.58 -34.13
CA GLU A 453 -1.15 -12.50 -34.68
C GLU A 453 -2.44 -13.11 -35.27
N GLU A 454 -3.57 -12.88 -34.63
CA GLU A 454 -4.86 -13.18 -35.21
C GLU A 454 -5.04 -12.21 -36.39
N ALA A 455 -4.95 -12.79 -37.61
CA ALA A 455 -5.11 -12.12 -38.89
C ALA A 455 -6.59 -11.74 -39.11
#